data_1972f71a4332ef39b0fa5fd66ff6c00d
#
_entry.id   1972f71a4332ef39b0fa5fd66ff6c00d
#
_cell.length_a   1.000
_cell.length_b   1.000
_cell.length_c   1.000
_cell.angle_alpha   90.00
_cell.angle_beta   90.00
_cell.angle_gamma   90.00
#
_symmetry.space_group_name_H-M   'P 1'
#
loop_
_entity.id
_entity.type
_entity.pdbx_description
1 polymer ?
#
loop_
_entity_poly.entity_id
_entity_poly.type
_entity_poly.pdbx_seq_one_letter_code
_entity_poly.pdbx_strand_id
1 'polypeptide(L)'
;LIGSFPGGSHRQQHIIFRRWRGSNSWGLHPWSNCGAVCTVKSQYGYLQSGSQVFDRFFRRSSLVFKSYQEAGYDTLYGMTAADLGQYCDTCGPALSGPGELRPGDLIFYQYGAGNGRYKNIDHVALYAGDIDGDGQAEIIQASYSRGRVCIDKFQTNNHIVGYGRPYVATLAGSVGDENALYEYLTKTCGFSKAGACGVLANIYVESTYNPTNVTGRYYGICQWGDDRLRNMKNYCIQNGYSPDSFQGQVSFMVYELADYPELVTFLKTATDPQLAAQEFCAGYERAVDSSGAGAKYTGNLYPARRKKSYQALKKRMNEAERLFQSKG
;
A
#
# COMPACT_ATOMS: atom_id res chain seq x y z
N LEU A 1 14.00 -31.85 -3.66
CA LEU A 1 14.18 -32.42 -4.99
C LEU A 1 14.45 -31.30 -5.98
N ILE A 2 15.64 -31.29 -6.53
CA ILE A 2 16.14 -30.32 -7.50
C ILE A 2 15.81 -30.89 -8.87
N GLY A 3 15.00 -30.19 -9.64
CA GLY A 3 14.78 -30.43 -11.05
C GLY A 3 15.50 -29.39 -11.86
N SER A 4 16.51 -29.79 -12.63
CA SER A 4 17.26 -28.97 -13.57
C SER A 4 16.50 -28.84 -14.89
N PHE A 5 16.40 -27.58 -15.41
CA PHE A 5 16.03 -27.28 -16.78
C PHE A 5 17.14 -26.50 -17.49
N PRO A 6 17.42 -26.79 -18.77
CA PRO A 6 18.51 -26.19 -19.50
C PRO A 6 18.13 -24.92 -20.24
N GLY A 7 19.03 -23.94 -20.22
CA GLY A 7 19.33 -22.97 -21.27
C GLY A 7 18.30 -21.90 -21.61
N GLY A 8 18.53 -20.68 -21.11
CA GLY A 8 17.87 -19.46 -21.59
C GLY A 8 18.28 -18.27 -20.74
N SER A 9 19.10 -17.36 -21.27
CA SER A 9 19.72 -16.24 -20.58
C SER A 9 18.77 -15.07 -20.32
N HIS A 10 17.87 -15.21 -19.34
CA HIS A 10 17.25 -14.07 -18.64
C HIS A 10 17.07 -14.47 -17.18
N ARG A 11 18.05 -14.13 -16.35
CA ARG A 11 17.97 -14.35 -14.91
C ARG A 11 16.96 -13.38 -14.31
N GLN A 12 15.77 -13.88 -13.99
CA GLN A 12 14.84 -13.19 -13.11
C GLN A 12 15.46 -13.15 -11.70
N GLN A 13 15.61 -11.94 -11.16
CA GLN A 13 16.11 -11.73 -9.81
C GLN A 13 14.95 -11.92 -8.82
N HIS A 14 14.94 -13.05 -8.13
CA HIS A 14 14.01 -13.27 -7.02
C HIS A 14 14.70 -12.90 -5.70
N ILE A 15 14.15 -11.93 -4.98
CA ILE A 15 14.50 -11.70 -3.58
C ILE A 15 13.75 -12.77 -2.79
N ILE A 16 14.50 -13.75 -2.25
CA ILE A 16 13.90 -14.86 -1.49
C ILE A 16 13.89 -14.48 -0.02
N PHE A 17 12.71 -14.23 0.53
CA PHE A 17 12.49 -14.14 1.96
C PHE A 17 12.20 -15.53 2.52
N ARG A 18 13.02 -16.05 3.43
CA ARG A 18 12.74 -17.31 4.12
C ARG A 18 11.98 -17.05 5.41
N ARG A 19 10.82 -17.69 5.54
CA ARG A 19 10.04 -17.73 6.78
C ARG A 19 10.81 -18.55 7.83
N TRP A 20 11.21 -17.90 8.92
CA TRP A 20 11.79 -18.60 10.05
C TRP A 20 10.67 -19.19 10.90
N ARG A 21 10.66 -20.51 11.11
CA ARG A 21 9.78 -21.17 12.07
C ARG A 21 10.57 -21.36 13.37
N GLY A 22 10.43 -20.43 14.27
CA GLY A 22 10.85 -20.60 15.66
C GLY A 22 9.60 -20.93 16.49
N SER A 23 9.59 -22.09 17.12
CA SER A 23 8.59 -22.47 18.10
C SER A 23 8.80 -21.67 19.37
N ASN A 24 7.98 -20.67 19.65
CA ASN A 24 7.70 -20.22 21.03
C ASN A 24 6.38 -19.46 21.04
N SER A 25 5.51 -19.87 21.93
CA SER A 25 4.20 -19.38 22.25
C SER A 25 4.22 -17.97 22.82
N TRP A 26 3.89 -16.98 22.00
CA TRP A 26 3.54 -15.63 22.47
C TRP A 26 2.31 -15.15 21.70
N GLY A 27 1.38 -14.55 22.44
CA GLY A 27 0.03 -14.21 22.01
C GLY A 27 -0.06 -13.50 20.66
N LEU A 28 -1.15 -13.75 19.98
CA LEU A 28 -1.53 -13.28 18.65
C LEU A 28 -1.44 -11.77 18.49
N HIS A 29 -0.27 -11.28 18.12
CA HIS A 29 -0.08 -9.97 17.53
C HIS A 29 0.02 -10.16 16.00
N PRO A 30 -0.45 -9.23 15.16
CA PRO A 30 -0.26 -9.31 13.70
C PRO A 30 1.21 -9.55 13.30
N TRP A 31 2.15 -9.15 14.16
CA TRP A 31 3.59 -9.35 14.03
C TRP A 31 4.08 -10.76 14.35
N SER A 32 3.27 -11.63 14.97
CA SER A 32 3.65 -13.03 15.18
C SER A 32 3.69 -13.84 13.89
N ASN A 33 3.05 -13.33 12.82
CA ASN A 33 3.19 -13.87 11.46
C ASN A 33 4.32 -13.19 10.66
N CYS A 34 4.85 -12.08 11.10
CA CYS A 34 6.07 -11.45 10.58
C CYS A 34 7.34 -12.06 11.22
N GLY A 35 7.38 -13.36 11.37
CA GLY A 35 8.62 -14.11 11.48
C GLY A 35 9.37 -14.18 10.15
N ALA A 36 9.06 -13.26 9.25
CA ALA A 36 9.87 -12.98 8.09
C ALA A 36 11.00 -12.03 8.52
N VAL A 37 11.96 -12.55 9.24
CA VAL A 37 13.30 -11.98 9.17
C VAL A 37 13.61 -11.93 7.68
N CYS A 38 13.71 -10.72 7.14
CA CYS A 38 14.21 -10.49 5.80
C CYS A 38 15.66 -11.02 5.74
N THR A 39 15.83 -12.33 5.61
CA THR A 39 17.11 -12.88 5.24
C THR A 39 17.28 -12.57 3.76
N VAL A 40 17.65 -11.32 3.47
CA VAL A 40 18.14 -10.94 2.15
C VAL A 40 19.47 -11.64 1.97
N LYS A 41 19.43 -12.93 1.67
CA LYS A 41 20.59 -13.56 1.02
C LYS A 41 20.60 -12.97 -0.39
N SER A 42 21.41 -11.92 -0.58
CA SER A 42 21.74 -11.47 -1.93
C SER A 42 22.54 -12.60 -2.59
N GLN A 43 21.81 -13.50 -3.22
CA GLN A 43 22.38 -14.53 -4.08
C GLN A 43 22.83 -13.92 -5.42
N TYR A 44 22.69 -12.59 -5.55
CA TYR A 44 22.94 -11.86 -6.78
C TYR A 44 24.09 -10.88 -6.58
N GLY A 45 25.12 -11.12 -7.37
CA GLY A 45 26.26 -10.24 -7.47
C GLY A 45 25.82 -8.79 -7.71
N TYR A 46 26.49 -7.93 -7.04
CA TYR A 46 26.52 -6.47 -7.08
C TYR A 46 25.75 -5.84 -8.26
N LEU A 47 24.57 -5.29 -7.99
CA LEU A 47 24.00 -4.28 -8.88
C LEU A 47 24.79 -2.98 -8.63
N GLN A 48 25.56 -2.56 -9.62
CA GLN A 48 26.33 -1.32 -9.52
C GLN A 48 25.40 -0.10 -9.59
N SER A 49 25.74 0.95 -8.85
CA SER A 49 25.12 2.27 -9.00
C SER A 49 25.25 2.72 -10.45
N GLY A 50 24.15 3.20 -11.04
CA GLY A 50 24.10 3.60 -12.45
C GLY A 50 23.51 2.56 -13.40
N SER A 51 23.17 1.36 -12.92
CA SER A 51 22.30 0.50 -13.70
C SER A 51 20.87 1.03 -13.61
N GLN A 52 20.15 1.11 -14.73
CA GLN A 52 18.72 1.50 -14.74
C GLN A 52 17.87 0.61 -13.83
N VAL A 53 18.33 -0.61 -13.55
CA VAL A 53 17.72 -1.58 -12.64
C VAL A 53 17.91 -1.15 -11.19
N PHE A 54 19.10 -0.64 -10.79
CA PHE A 54 19.33 -0.13 -9.45
C PHE A 54 18.48 1.11 -9.17
N ASP A 55 18.47 2.08 -10.08
CA ASP A 55 17.69 3.33 -9.93
C ASP A 55 16.18 3.09 -9.92
N ARG A 56 15.69 2.07 -10.62
CA ARG A 56 14.26 1.79 -10.76
C ARG A 56 13.71 0.93 -9.61
N PHE A 57 14.53 0.02 -9.04
CA PHE A 57 14.08 -0.97 -8.05
C PHE A 57 14.62 -0.77 -6.64
N PHE A 58 15.69 0.02 -6.46
CA PHE A 58 16.37 0.16 -5.17
C PHE A 58 16.50 1.59 -4.66
N ARG A 59 15.50 2.42 -4.91
CA ARG A 59 15.38 3.64 -4.09
C ARG A 59 15.21 3.20 -2.63
N ARG A 60 15.75 3.99 -1.69
CA ARG A 60 15.78 3.68 -0.24
C ARG A 60 14.44 3.18 0.30
N SER A 61 13.34 3.81 -0.09
CA SER A 61 11.98 3.41 0.29
C SER A 61 11.43 2.22 -0.48
N SER A 62 11.93 1.93 -1.69
CA SER A 62 11.50 0.78 -2.48
C SER A 62 11.89 -0.55 -1.84
N LEU A 63 13.02 -0.61 -1.13
CA LEU A 63 13.40 -1.77 -0.32
C LEU A 63 12.36 -2.03 0.76
N VAL A 64 11.97 -1.00 1.51
CA VAL A 64 10.94 -1.10 2.55
C VAL A 64 9.63 -1.60 1.96
N PHE A 65 9.14 -0.93 0.91
CA PHE A 65 7.91 -1.34 0.24
C PHE A 65 7.96 -2.81 -0.21
N LYS A 66 9.02 -3.22 -0.93
CA LYS A 66 9.14 -4.59 -1.42
C LYS A 66 9.21 -5.60 -0.27
N SER A 67 9.90 -5.30 0.82
CA SER A 67 9.97 -6.17 2.00
C SER A 67 8.60 -6.37 2.64
N TYR A 68 7.82 -5.29 2.77
CA TYR A 68 6.46 -5.36 3.30
C TYR A 68 5.50 -6.06 2.34
N GLN A 69 5.63 -5.82 1.03
CA GLN A 69 4.83 -6.49 -0.01
C GLN A 69 5.03 -8.01 0.02
N GLU A 70 6.28 -8.48 0.09
CA GLU A 70 6.59 -9.91 0.19
C GLU A 70 6.05 -10.54 1.49
N ALA A 71 5.90 -9.74 2.54
CA ALA A 71 5.23 -10.14 3.78
C ALA A 71 3.69 -10.09 3.69
N GLY A 72 3.13 -9.67 2.55
CA GLY A 72 1.69 -9.60 2.32
C GLY A 72 1.06 -8.23 2.64
N TYR A 73 1.86 -7.16 2.72
CA TYR A 73 1.40 -5.83 3.07
C TYR A 73 1.73 -4.80 1.99
N ASP A 74 0.73 -4.19 1.37
CA ASP A 74 0.91 -3.24 0.26
C ASP A 74 0.88 -1.77 0.64
N THR A 75 0.70 -1.50 1.91
CA THR A 75 0.36 -0.19 2.46
C THR A 75 1.39 0.91 2.20
N LEU A 76 2.62 0.55 1.82
CA LEU A 76 3.75 1.49 1.76
C LEU A 76 4.15 1.89 0.34
N TYR A 77 3.32 1.55 -0.66
CA TYR A 77 3.63 1.81 -2.07
C TYR A 77 3.77 3.31 -2.38
N GLY A 78 4.82 3.66 -3.11
CA GLY A 78 5.06 5.03 -3.57
C GLY A 78 5.57 6.02 -2.51
N MET A 79 5.65 5.62 -1.24
CA MET A 79 6.13 6.47 -0.17
C MET A 79 7.63 6.71 -0.26
N THR A 80 8.07 7.95 -0.08
CA THR A 80 9.48 8.27 0.15
C THR A 80 9.88 7.93 1.60
N ALA A 81 11.17 8.01 1.93
CA ALA A 81 11.61 7.81 3.32
C ALA A 81 10.95 8.81 4.30
N ALA A 82 10.74 10.05 3.86
CA ALA A 82 10.05 11.08 4.66
C ALA A 82 8.56 10.78 4.82
N ASP A 83 7.89 10.32 3.76
CA ASP A 83 6.48 9.93 3.82
C ASP A 83 6.28 8.73 4.74
N LEU A 84 7.19 7.74 4.71
CA LEU A 84 7.21 6.62 5.65
C LEU A 84 7.36 7.07 7.10
N GLY A 85 8.24 8.06 7.37
CA GLY A 85 8.39 8.63 8.70
C GLY A 85 7.12 9.32 9.18
N GLN A 86 6.52 10.16 8.33
CA GLN A 86 5.25 10.81 8.64
C GLN A 86 4.12 9.81 8.85
N TYR A 87 4.07 8.77 8.02
CA TYR A 87 3.09 7.70 8.14
C TYR A 87 3.21 6.94 9.46
N CYS A 88 4.43 6.56 9.86
CA CYS A 88 4.65 5.88 11.14
C CYS A 88 4.23 6.73 12.33
N ASP A 89 4.54 8.02 12.32
CA ASP A 89 4.18 8.93 13.42
C ASP A 89 2.68 9.22 13.48
N THR A 90 1.98 9.13 12.35
CA THR A 90 0.55 9.45 12.26
C THR A 90 -0.33 8.22 12.50
N CYS A 91 0.06 7.07 11.97
CA CYS A 91 -0.77 5.86 11.92
C CYS A 91 -0.20 4.69 12.72
N GLY A 92 1.11 4.70 13.00
CA GLY A 92 1.79 3.63 13.73
C GLY A 92 1.80 3.85 15.25
N PRO A 93 2.24 2.85 16.02
CA PRO A 93 2.50 3.03 17.43
C PRO A 93 3.73 3.92 17.63
N ALA A 94 3.67 4.82 18.59
CA ALA A 94 4.81 5.63 18.98
C ALA A 94 5.96 4.72 19.51
N LEU A 95 7.18 4.96 19.02
CA LEU A 95 8.39 4.31 19.53
C LEU A 95 9.27 5.37 20.20
N SER A 96 9.57 5.18 21.47
CA SER A 96 10.34 6.15 22.26
C SER A 96 11.87 6.00 22.06
N GLY A 97 12.32 4.87 21.53
CA GLY A 97 13.75 4.64 21.34
C GLY A 97 14.11 3.27 20.77
N PRO A 98 15.41 3.00 20.62
CA PRO A 98 15.88 1.79 19.96
C PRO A 98 15.60 0.50 20.75
N GLY A 99 15.35 0.59 22.06
CA GLY A 99 15.00 -0.56 22.89
C GLY A 99 13.61 -1.17 22.59
N GLU A 100 12.77 -0.44 21.86
CA GLU A 100 11.44 -0.91 21.46
C GLU A 100 11.40 -1.50 20.04
N LEU A 101 12.52 -1.43 19.32
CA LEU A 101 12.61 -1.91 17.95
C LEU A 101 12.41 -3.42 17.88
N ARG A 102 11.65 -3.82 16.86
CA ARG A 102 11.41 -5.22 16.48
C ARG A 102 11.78 -5.43 15.01
N PRO A 103 12.17 -6.63 14.61
CA PRO A 103 12.42 -6.92 13.20
C PRO A 103 11.26 -6.48 12.31
N GLY A 104 11.60 -5.68 11.27
CA GLY A 104 10.63 -5.03 10.39
C GLY A 104 10.41 -3.55 10.68
N ASP A 105 10.73 -3.04 11.86
CA ASP A 105 10.62 -1.61 12.15
C ASP A 105 11.57 -0.78 11.28
N LEU A 106 11.27 0.49 11.15
CA LEU A 106 11.99 1.43 10.31
C LEU A 106 12.86 2.36 11.18
N ILE A 107 14.05 2.65 10.69
CA ILE A 107 14.96 3.63 11.27
C ILE A 107 15.15 4.73 10.26
N PHE A 108 14.87 5.97 10.65
CA PHE A 108 14.90 7.14 9.81
C PHE A 108 16.14 7.98 10.07
N TYR A 109 16.80 8.42 9.01
CA TYR A 109 18.05 9.16 9.09
C TYR A 109 17.95 10.49 8.34
N GLN A 110 18.73 11.47 8.85
CA GLN A 110 19.09 12.69 8.19
C GLN A 110 20.61 12.73 8.07
N TYR A 111 21.16 12.52 6.87
CA TYR A 111 22.60 12.63 6.60
C TYR A 111 22.98 13.98 6.02
N GLY A 112 22.08 14.61 5.28
CA GLY A 112 22.30 15.89 4.61
C GLY A 112 21.80 17.09 5.40
N ALA A 113 21.98 18.28 4.82
CA ALA A 113 21.33 19.50 5.28
C ALA A 113 19.81 19.37 5.19
N GLY A 114 19.06 20.26 5.84
CA GLY A 114 17.60 20.28 5.79
C GLY A 114 17.08 20.28 4.35
N ASN A 115 16.14 19.37 4.05
CA ASN A 115 15.62 19.15 2.70
C ASN A 115 14.15 19.57 2.55
N GLY A 116 13.57 20.21 3.59
CA GLY A 116 12.17 20.66 3.62
C GLY A 116 11.12 19.56 3.71
N ARG A 117 11.52 18.27 3.80
CA ARG A 117 10.64 17.13 3.96
C ARG A 117 10.37 16.87 5.45
N TYR A 118 9.44 15.97 5.72
CA TYR A 118 9.10 15.58 7.09
C TYR A 118 10.33 15.19 7.90
N LYS A 119 10.58 15.87 9.04
CA LYS A 119 11.77 15.72 9.91
C LYS A 119 13.10 15.73 9.16
N ASN A 120 13.15 16.32 7.97
CA ASN A 120 14.30 16.30 7.05
C ASN A 120 14.84 14.90 6.71
N ILE A 121 14.01 13.88 6.83
CA ILE A 121 14.38 12.50 6.56
C ILE A 121 14.86 12.37 5.11
N ASP A 122 16.04 11.80 4.92
CA ASP A 122 16.63 11.54 3.61
C ASP A 122 17.02 10.07 3.40
N HIS A 123 16.95 9.23 4.45
CA HIS A 123 17.22 7.81 4.37
C HIS A 123 16.36 7.00 5.32
N VAL A 124 16.14 5.71 4.97
CA VAL A 124 15.43 4.72 5.79
C VAL A 124 16.13 3.37 5.71
N ALA A 125 16.19 2.67 6.83
CA ALA A 125 16.62 1.29 6.93
C ALA A 125 15.57 0.44 7.65
N LEU A 126 15.57 -0.87 7.37
CA LEU A 126 14.80 -1.88 8.09
C LEU A 126 15.63 -2.40 9.27
N TYR A 127 15.06 -2.42 10.46
CA TYR A 127 15.66 -3.09 11.60
C TYR A 127 15.45 -4.60 11.46
N ALA A 128 16.51 -5.37 11.53
CA ALA A 128 16.47 -6.82 11.31
C ALA A 128 16.58 -7.64 12.62
N GLY A 129 16.94 -6.99 13.74
CA GLY A 129 17.32 -7.71 14.95
C GLY A 129 18.68 -8.41 14.80
N ASP A 130 19.05 -9.23 15.74
CA ASP A 130 20.25 -10.06 15.68
C ASP A 130 19.99 -11.28 14.76
N ILE A 131 20.42 -11.19 13.51
CA ILE A 131 20.16 -12.22 12.49
C ILE A 131 21.29 -13.22 12.33
N ASP A 132 22.49 -12.92 12.82
CA ASP A 132 23.65 -13.82 12.78
C ASP A 132 23.97 -14.47 14.14
N GLY A 133 23.31 -14.02 15.22
CA GLY A 133 23.40 -14.61 16.56
C GLY A 133 24.63 -14.17 17.35
N ASP A 134 25.27 -13.05 16.98
CA ASP A 134 26.46 -12.53 17.66
C ASP A 134 26.16 -11.59 18.85
N GLY A 135 24.86 -11.35 19.12
CA GLY A 135 24.38 -10.48 20.17
C GLY A 135 24.25 -9.01 19.78
N GLN A 136 24.54 -8.65 18.53
CA GLN A 136 24.36 -7.31 18.00
C GLN A 136 23.28 -7.31 16.91
N ALA A 137 22.37 -6.34 16.97
CA ALA A 137 21.33 -6.23 15.96
C ALA A 137 21.86 -5.69 14.62
N GLU A 138 21.22 -6.07 13.53
CA GLU A 138 21.48 -5.59 12.17
C GLU A 138 20.38 -4.71 11.65
N ILE A 139 20.75 -3.96 10.61
CA ILE A 139 19.84 -3.23 9.72
C ILE A 139 20.04 -3.70 8.28
N ILE A 140 18.96 -3.61 7.49
CA ILE A 140 18.99 -3.84 6.05
C ILE A 140 18.67 -2.53 5.37
N GLN A 141 19.53 -2.09 4.46
CA GLN A 141 19.38 -0.80 3.80
C GLN A 141 19.82 -0.81 2.34
N ALA A 142 19.18 0.01 1.51
CA ALA A 142 19.64 0.32 0.15
C ALA A 142 20.67 1.44 0.24
N SER A 143 21.96 1.10 0.20
CA SER A 143 23.06 2.06 0.32
C SER A 143 23.39 2.69 -1.02
N TYR A 144 23.18 4.00 -1.15
CA TYR A 144 23.52 4.74 -2.37
C TYR A 144 25.03 4.72 -2.65
N SER A 145 25.85 4.97 -1.61
CA SER A 145 27.32 5.02 -1.77
C SER A 145 27.94 3.68 -2.17
N ARG A 146 27.30 2.56 -1.78
CA ARG A 146 27.74 1.20 -2.12
C ARG A 146 26.99 0.63 -3.35
N GLY A 147 25.97 1.34 -3.86
CA GLY A 147 25.18 0.92 -5.02
C GLY A 147 24.44 -0.41 -4.85
N ARG A 148 24.12 -0.81 -3.63
CA ARG A 148 23.51 -2.10 -3.33
C ARG A 148 22.73 -2.13 -2.03
N VAL A 149 21.89 -3.17 -1.84
CA VAL A 149 21.34 -3.52 -0.53
C VAL A 149 22.44 -4.12 0.34
N CYS A 150 22.54 -3.64 1.56
CA CYS A 150 23.56 -4.05 2.55
C CYS A 150 22.89 -4.48 3.85
N ILE A 151 23.56 -5.39 4.56
CA ILE A 151 23.32 -5.71 5.96
C ILE A 151 24.46 -5.07 6.73
N ASP A 152 24.15 -4.25 7.71
CA ASP A 152 25.11 -3.56 8.55
C ASP A 152 24.71 -3.72 10.01
N LYS A 153 25.68 -3.69 10.94
CA LYS A 153 25.38 -3.68 12.37
C LYS A 153 24.62 -2.40 12.73
N PHE A 154 23.54 -2.56 13.48
CA PHE A 154 22.79 -1.41 14.00
C PHE A 154 23.60 -0.67 15.04
N GLN A 155 23.76 0.63 14.86
CA GLN A 155 24.40 1.53 15.81
C GLN A 155 23.58 2.81 15.92
N THR A 156 23.34 3.23 17.15
CA THR A 156 22.75 4.55 17.39
C THR A 156 23.79 5.63 17.08
N ASN A 157 23.36 6.66 16.37
CA ASN A 157 24.18 7.79 16.00
C ASN A 157 23.33 9.07 15.88
N ASN A 158 23.99 10.22 15.73
CA ASN A 158 23.36 11.53 15.64
C ASN A 158 22.61 11.80 14.32
N HIS A 159 22.68 10.90 13.35
CA HIS A 159 21.91 11.00 12.10
C HIS A 159 20.53 10.37 12.22
N ILE A 160 20.25 9.59 13.26
CA ILE A 160 18.93 9.01 13.48
C ILE A 160 17.98 10.11 13.98
N VAL A 161 16.90 10.34 13.21
CA VAL A 161 15.88 11.36 13.51
C VAL A 161 14.54 10.75 13.92
N GLY A 162 14.43 9.42 13.92
CA GLY A 162 13.24 8.73 14.40
C GLY A 162 13.28 7.22 14.17
N TYR A 163 12.36 6.57 14.85
CA TYR A 163 12.04 5.15 14.71
C TYR A 163 10.56 5.02 14.40
N GLY A 164 10.18 4.05 13.61
CA GLY A 164 8.78 3.88 13.27
C GLY A 164 8.40 2.42 13.04
N ARG A 165 7.20 2.08 13.47
CA ARG A 165 6.54 0.84 13.12
C ARG A 165 5.36 1.17 12.22
N PRO A 166 5.43 0.89 10.92
CA PRO A 166 4.30 1.17 10.05
C PRO A 166 3.06 0.41 10.53
N TYR A 167 1.93 1.10 10.57
CA TYR A 167 0.67 0.40 10.65
C TYR A 167 0.44 -0.31 9.31
N VAL A 168 0.19 -1.60 9.36
CA VAL A 168 -0.10 -2.37 8.15
C VAL A 168 -1.47 -3.02 8.30
N ALA A 169 -2.44 -2.49 7.57
CA ALA A 169 -3.70 -3.17 7.34
C ALA A 169 -3.45 -4.27 6.32
N THR A 170 -3.80 -5.50 6.66
CA THR A 170 -3.72 -6.60 5.71
C THR A 170 -5.07 -6.83 5.06
N LEU A 171 -5.09 -6.86 3.74
CA LEU A 171 -6.20 -7.37 2.95
C LEU A 171 -5.95 -8.82 2.53
N ALA A 172 -4.81 -9.39 2.95
CA ALA A 172 -4.44 -10.76 2.63
C ALA A 172 -5.46 -11.75 3.24
N GLY A 173 -6.05 -12.56 2.39
CA GLY A 173 -7.06 -13.54 2.79
C GLY A 173 -8.45 -12.98 3.05
N SER A 174 -8.65 -11.66 3.03
CA SER A 174 -9.98 -11.07 3.08
C SER A 174 -10.64 -11.13 1.69
N VAL A 175 -11.84 -11.66 1.66
CA VAL A 175 -12.69 -11.65 0.46
C VAL A 175 -13.90 -10.81 0.81
N GLY A 176 -13.99 -9.62 0.22
CA GLY A 176 -15.14 -8.74 0.42
C GLY A 176 -15.28 -8.17 1.83
N ASP A 177 -14.19 -8.06 2.58
CA ASP A 177 -14.22 -7.55 3.95
C ASP A 177 -14.29 -6.01 3.97
N GLU A 178 -15.49 -5.50 4.23
CA GLU A 178 -15.79 -4.08 4.34
C GLU A 178 -14.95 -3.39 5.42
N ASN A 179 -14.77 -4.05 6.58
CA ASN A 179 -14.04 -3.45 7.70
C ASN A 179 -12.54 -3.38 7.41
N ALA A 180 -11.97 -4.43 6.85
CA ALA A 180 -10.56 -4.42 6.44
C ALA A 180 -10.30 -3.32 5.38
N LEU A 181 -11.22 -3.14 4.43
CA LEU A 181 -11.10 -2.08 3.44
C LEU A 181 -11.26 -0.68 4.07
N TYR A 182 -12.20 -0.51 4.99
CA TYR A 182 -12.36 0.75 5.72
C TYR A 182 -11.08 1.14 6.48
N GLU A 183 -10.50 0.19 7.21
CA GLU A 183 -9.24 0.42 7.92
C GLU A 183 -8.08 0.73 6.96
N TYR A 184 -8.01 0.02 5.84
CA TYR A 184 -7.02 0.29 4.81
C TYR A 184 -7.15 1.72 4.25
N LEU A 185 -8.36 2.13 3.89
CA LEU A 185 -8.61 3.48 3.34
C LEU A 185 -8.32 4.59 4.35
N THR A 186 -8.71 4.40 5.61
CA THR A 186 -8.52 5.43 6.65
C THR A 186 -7.09 5.47 7.15
N LYS A 187 -6.54 4.33 7.55
CA LYS A 187 -5.24 4.25 8.23
C LYS A 187 -4.06 4.24 7.25
N THR A 188 -4.26 3.72 6.03
CA THR A 188 -3.20 3.60 5.02
C THR A 188 -3.27 4.71 3.99
N CYS A 189 -4.46 4.92 3.38
CA CYS A 189 -4.61 5.95 2.36
C CYS A 189 -4.80 7.35 2.97
N GLY A 190 -5.06 7.43 4.29
CA GLY A 190 -5.30 8.67 5.02
C GLY A 190 -6.61 9.35 4.64
N PHE A 191 -7.59 8.59 4.14
CA PHE A 191 -8.90 9.14 3.85
C PHE A 191 -9.64 9.46 5.17
N SER A 192 -10.43 10.52 5.15
CA SER A 192 -11.34 10.80 6.25
C SER A 192 -12.37 9.68 6.40
N LYS A 193 -13.04 9.60 7.55
CA LYS A 193 -14.17 8.69 7.74
C LYS A 193 -15.20 8.81 6.62
N ALA A 194 -15.61 10.05 6.29
CA ALA A 194 -16.57 10.31 5.23
C ALA A 194 -16.05 9.92 3.85
N GLY A 195 -14.79 10.24 3.56
CA GLY A 195 -14.14 9.87 2.30
C GLY A 195 -14.07 8.36 2.10
N ALA A 196 -13.65 7.61 3.13
CA ALA A 196 -13.60 6.16 3.10
C ALA A 196 -15.00 5.54 2.90
N CYS A 197 -16.02 6.03 3.62
CA CYS A 197 -17.40 5.56 3.45
C CYS A 197 -17.94 5.83 2.04
N GLY A 198 -17.57 6.95 1.42
CA GLY A 198 -17.92 7.25 0.03
C GLY A 198 -17.33 6.27 -0.98
N VAL A 199 -16.05 5.88 -0.80
CA VAL A 199 -15.39 4.85 -1.62
C VAL A 199 -16.03 3.49 -1.42
N LEU A 200 -16.18 3.06 -0.16
CA LEU A 200 -16.82 1.78 0.19
C LEU A 200 -18.20 1.63 -0.43
N ALA A 201 -19.03 2.67 -0.37
CA ALA A 201 -20.37 2.65 -0.91
C ALA A 201 -20.39 2.47 -2.45
N ASN A 202 -19.41 3.02 -3.15
CA ASN A 202 -19.26 2.80 -4.58
C ASN A 202 -18.89 1.35 -4.88
N ILE A 203 -17.88 0.80 -4.21
CA ILE A 203 -17.45 -0.59 -4.39
C ILE A 203 -18.59 -1.56 -4.04
N TYR A 204 -19.35 -1.28 -2.97
CA TYR A 204 -20.53 -2.08 -2.62
C TYR A 204 -21.56 -2.11 -3.74
N VAL A 205 -21.86 -0.97 -4.34
CA VAL A 205 -22.86 -0.87 -5.43
C VAL A 205 -22.36 -1.55 -6.71
N GLU A 206 -21.06 -1.48 -6.99
CA GLU A 206 -20.48 -2.10 -8.20
C GLU A 206 -20.40 -3.64 -8.08
N SER A 207 -20.03 -4.17 -6.92
CA SER A 207 -19.68 -5.58 -6.83
C SER A 207 -20.05 -6.27 -5.52
N THR A 208 -20.60 -5.55 -4.53
CA THR A 208 -20.73 -6.04 -3.15
C THR A 208 -19.38 -6.55 -2.58
N TYR A 209 -18.30 -5.84 -2.91
CA TYR A 209 -16.90 -6.17 -2.57
C TYR A 209 -16.38 -7.47 -3.19
N ASN A 210 -17.08 -8.06 -4.14
CA ASN A 210 -16.67 -9.32 -4.77
C ASN A 210 -15.63 -9.07 -5.88
N PRO A 211 -14.36 -9.54 -5.73
CA PRO A 211 -13.31 -9.30 -6.71
C PRO A 211 -13.48 -10.13 -8.00
N THR A 212 -14.36 -11.14 -7.98
CA THR A 212 -14.65 -11.95 -9.17
C THR A 212 -16.01 -11.61 -9.81
N ASN A 213 -16.63 -10.50 -9.39
CA ASN A 213 -17.91 -10.08 -9.96
C ASN A 213 -17.76 -9.72 -11.44
N VAL A 214 -18.67 -10.24 -12.27
CA VAL A 214 -18.73 -9.99 -13.73
C VAL A 214 -20.08 -9.43 -14.09
N THR A 215 -20.11 -8.25 -14.73
CA THR A 215 -21.32 -7.65 -15.27
C THR A 215 -21.08 -7.28 -16.74
N GLY A 216 -21.49 -8.14 -17.65
CA GLY A 216 -21.20 -7.97 -19.07
C GLY A 216 -19.70 -7.97 -19.38
N ARG A 217 -19.14 -6.84 -19.81
CA ARG A 217 -17.69 -6.69 -20.08
C ARG A 217 -16.89 -6.14 -18.89
N TYR A 218 -17.56 -5.88 -17.78
CA TYR A 218 -16.96 -5.29 -16.59
C TYR A 218 -16.60 -6.35 -15.55
N TYR A 219 -15.52 -6.11 -14.80
CA TYR A 219 -14.96 -7.10 -13.88
C TYR A 219 -14.42 -6.47 -12.60
N GLY A 220 -14.57 -7.21 -11.49
CA GLY A 220 -13.93 -6.93 -10.22
C GLY A 220 -14.65 -5.91 -9.35
N ILE A 221 -13.97 -5.45 -8.28
CA ILE A 221 -14.60 -4.63 -7.24
C ILE A 221 -15.11 -3.27 -7.73
N CYS A 222 -14.43 -2.66 -8.69
CA CYS A 222 -14.83 -1.38 -9.30
C CYS A 222 -15.36 -1.56 -10.72
N GLN A 223 -15.71 -2.77 -11.12
CA GLN A 223 -16.25 -3.08 -12.44
C GLN A 223 -15.45 -2.43 -13.57
N TRP A 224 -14.14 -2.66 -13.58
CA TRP A 224 -13.27 -2.17 -14.65
C TRP A 224 -13.59 -2.82 -15.98
N GLY A 225 -13.63 -2.01 -17.03
CA GLY A 225 -13.82 -2.46 -18.41
C GLY A 225 -12.65 -2.09 -19.31
N ASP A 226 -12.61 -2.70 -20.51
CA ASP A 226 -11.71 -2.35 -21.59
C ASP A 226 -10.22 -2.22 -21.15
N ASP A 227 -9.60 -1.09 -21.40
CA ASP A 227 -8.21 -0.82 -21.08
C ASP A 227 -7.92 -0.82 -19.58
N ARG A 228 -8.86 -0.30 -18.77
CA ARG A 228 -8.71 -0.29 -17.32
C ARG A 228 -8.66 -1.72 -16.75
N LEU A 229 -9.50 -2.62 -17.26
CA LEU A 229 -9.48 -4.04 -16.87
C LEU A 229 -8.13 -4.70 -17.25
N ARG A 230 -7.62 -4.41 -18.43
CA ARG A 230 -6.30 -4.90 -18.87
C ARG A 230 -5.20 -4.36 -17.96
N ASN A 231 -5.24 -3.08 -17.64
CA ASN A 231 -4.27 -2.42 -16.76
C ASN A 231 -4.33 -3.01 -15.35
N MET A 232 -5.52 -3.23 -14.79
CA MET A 232 -5.71 -3.88 -13.49
C MET A 232 -5.07 -5.26 -13.45
N LYS A 233 -5.35 -6.11 -14.45
CA LYS A 233 -4.78 -7.46 -14.52
C LYS A 233 -3.25 -7.43 -14.63
N ASN A 234 -2.72 -6.57 -15.48
CA ASN A 234 -1.27 -6.42 -15.66
C ASN A 234 -0.60 -5.92 -14.37
N TYR A 235 -1.20 -4.92 -13.71
CA TYR A 235 -0.70 -4.42 -12.43
C TYR A 235 -0.66 -5.53 -11.38
N CYS A 236 -1.74 -6.28 -11.22
CA CYS A 236 -1.78 -7.39 -10.27
C CYS A 236 -0.65 -8.39 -10.54
N ILE A 237 -0.53 -8.87 -11.77
CA ILE A 237 0.50 -9.86 -12.15
C ILE A 237 1.91 -9.30 -11.91
N GLN A 238 2.18 -8.06 -12.31
CA GLN A 238 3.49 -7.42 -12.15
C GLN A 238 3.89 -7.21 -10.68
N ASN A 239 2.89 -7.09 -9.80
CA ASN A 239 3.10 -6.89 -8.37
C ASN A 239 2.88 -8.17 -7.53
N GLY A 240 2.78 -9.35 -8.18
CA GLY A 240 2.70 -10.63 -7.48
C GLY A 240 1.32 -10.99 -6.93
N TYR A 241 0.27 -10.27 -7.36
CA TYR A 241 -1.12 -10.57 -6.98
C TYR A 241 -1.82 -11.44 -8.01
N SER A 242 -2.78 -12.24 -7.54
CA SER A 242 -3.82 -12.74 -8.43
C SER A 242 -4.71 -11.57 -8.87
N PRO A 243 -5.04 -11.43 -10.17
CA PRO A 243 -6.04 -10.48 -10.62
C PRO A 243 -7.43 -10.67 -10.00
N ASP A 244 -7.69 -11.86 -9.48
CA ASP A 244 -8.96 -12.24 -8.84
C ASP A 244 -8.92 -12.02 -7.31
N SER A 245 -7.80 -11.51 -6.77
CA SER A 245 -7.69 -11.22 -5.34
C SER A 245 -8.24 -9.86 -4.99
N PHE A 246 -8.98 -9.79 -3.88
CA PHE A 246 -9.47 -8.53 -3.32
C PHE A 246 -8.32 -7.56 -3.04
N GLN A 247 -7.25 -8.04 -2.42
CA GLN A 247 -6.05 -7.27 -2.14
C GLN A 247 -5.42 -6.66 -3.39
N GLY A 248 -5.21 -7.45 -4.45
CA GLY A 248 -4.59 -6.96 -5.69
C GLY A 248 -5.43 -5.89 -6.37
N GLN A 249 -6.76 -6.06 -6.36
CA GLN A 249 -7.68 -5.10 -6.97
C GLN A 249 -7.78 -3.80 -6.16
N VAL A 250 -7.80 -3.87 -4.82
CA VAL A 250 -7.73 -2.66 -3.96
C VAL A 250 -6.41 -1.93 -4.17
N SER A 251 -5.30 -2.67 -4.25
CA SER A 251 -3.98 -2.09 -4.52
C SER A 251 -3.94 -1.36 -5.88
N PHE A 252 -4.53 -1.96 -6.92
CA PHE A 252 -4.67 -1.31 -8.24
C PHE A 252 -5.56 -0.06 -8.18
N MET A 253 -6.69 -0.13 -7.47
CA MET A 253 -7.57 1.04 -7.30
C MET A 253 -6.81 2.24 -6.70
N VAL A 254 -6.04 1.99 -5.65
CA VAL A 254 -5.23 3.04 -5.00
C VAL A 254 -4.12 3.54 -5.92
N TYR A 255 -3.46 2.65 -6.67
CA TYR A 255 -2.49 3.03 -7.69
C TYR A 255 -3.11 3.92 -8.77
N GLU A 256 -4.28 3.54 -9.29
CA GLU A 256 -4.99 4.30 -10.32
C GLU A 256 -5.51 5.65 -9.79
N LEU A 257 -5.85 5.74 -8.49
CA LEU A 257 -6.27 6.99 -7.84
C LEU A 257 -5.17 8.06 -7.85
N ALA A 258 -3.90 7.71 -8.01
CA ALA A 258 -2.83 8.69 -8.16
C ALA A 258 -3.00 9.60 -9.39
N ASP A 259 -3.75 9.15 -10.39
CA ASP A 259 -4.10 9.94 -11.57
C ASP A 259 -5.23 10.96 -11.29
N TYR A 260 -5.79 10.95 -10.06
CA TYR A 260 -6.91 11.80 -9.62
C TYR A 260 -6.56 12.61 -8.35
N PRO A 261 -5.52 13.46 -8.38
CA PRO A 261 -5.00 14.10 -7.16
C PRO A 261 -6.01 14.98 -6.44
N GLU A 262 -6.91 15.64 -7.18
CA GLU A 262 -7.97 16.47 -6.59
C GLU A 262 -8.99 15.61 -5.83
N LEU A 263 -9.38 14.46 -6.39
CA LEU A 263 -10.26 13.50 -5.71
C LEU A 263 -9.61 12.94 -4.46
N VAL A 264 -8.35 12.55 -4.54
CA VAL A 264 -7.60 12.03 -3.38
C VAL A 264 -7.54 13.08 -2.26
N THR A 265 -7.22 14.33 -2.60
CA THR A 265 -7.19 15.44 -1.64
C THR A 265 -8.57 15.65 -0.99
N PHE A 266 -9.62 15.62 -1.78
CA PHE A 266 -10.98 15.73 -1.30
C PHE A 266 -11.35 14.57 -0.36
N LEU A 267 -11.07 13.32 -0.72
CA LEU A 267 -11.36 12.14 0.10
C LEU A 267 -10.63 12.15 1.45
N LYS A 268 -9.45 12.77 1.52
CA LYS A 268 -8.71 12.95 2.79
C LYS A 268 -9.35 13.95 3.74
N THR A 269 -10.13 14.91 3.22
CA THR A 269 -10.70 16.02 3.99
C THR A 269 -12.23 16.05 4.01
N ALA A 270 -12.89 15.13 3.33
CA ALA A 270 -14.35 15.07 3.24
C ALA A 270 -14.99 14.93 4.63
N THR A 271 -16.07 15.64 4.86
CA THR A 271 -16.90 15.56 6.07
C THR A 271 -18.30 15.01 5.81
N ASP A 272 -18.73 15.02 4.55
CA ASP A 272 -20.02 14.52 4.09
C ASP A 272 -19.83 13.22 3.30
N PRO A 273 -20.30 12.07 3.81
CA PRO A 273 -20.14 10.79 3.14
C PRO A 273 -20.96 10.67 1.85
N GLN A 274 -22.10 11.34 1.76
CA GLN A 274 -22.93 11.34 0.56
C GLN A 274 -22.26 12.12 -0.56
N LEU A 275 -21.67 13.27 -0.24
CA LEU A 275 -20.87 14.02 -1.20
C LEU A 275 -19.62 13.23 -1.64
N ALA A 276 -18.94 12.55 -0.70
CA ALA A 276 -17.81 11.72 -1.02
C ALA A 276 -18.18 10.58 -2.00
N ALA A 277 -19.34 9.96 -1.80
CA ALA A 277 -19.84 8.95 -2.72
C ALA A 277 -20.14 9.51 -4.11
N GLN A 278 -20.68 10.72 -4.20
CA GLN A 278 -20.94 11.39 -5.49
C GLN A 278 -19.64 11.73 -6.23
N GLU A 279 -18.66 12.30 -5.52
CA GLU A 279 -17.39 12.72 -6.14
C GLU A 279 -16.60 11.50 -6.62
N PHE A 280 -16.55 10.42 -5.84
CA PHE A 280 -15.91 9.19 -6.27
C PHE A 280 -16.63 8.55 -7.48
N CYS A 281 -17.96 8.49 -7.47
CA CYS A 281 -18.74 7.98 -8.58
C CYS A 281 -18.49 8.79 -9.86
N ALA A 282 -18.54 10.11 -9.78
CA ALA A 282 -18.36 10.98 -10.94
C ALA A 282 -16.93 11.04 -11.44
N GLY A 283 -15.95 11.01 -10.53
CA GLY A 283 -14.52 11.07 -10.82
C GLY A 283 -13.98 9.74 -11.29
N TYR A 284 -14.06 8.75 -10.45
CA TYR A 284 -13.39 7.47 -10.61
C TYR A 284 -14.24 6.42 -11.33
N GLU A 285 -15.46 6.10 -10.84
CA GLU A 285 -16.30 5.04 -11.42
C GLU A 285 -16.92 5.43 -12.76
N ARG A 286 -17.39 6.66 -12.87
CA ARG A 286 -18.01 7.21 -14.10
C ARG A 286 -19.21 6.41 -14.59
N ALA A 287 -19.96 5.81 -13.67
CA ALA A 287 -21.11 4.93 -13.94
C ALA A 287 -22.32 5.69 -14.51
N VAL A 288 -22.17 6.30 -15.67
CA VAL A 288 -23.18 7.13 -16.33
C VAL A 288 -24.33 6.27 -16.81
N ASP A 289 -25.56 6.70 -16.50
CA ASP A 289 -26.76 6.09 -17.02
C ASP A 289 -27.03 6.59 -18.44
N SER A 290 -27.00 5.68 -19.40
CA SER A 290 -27.29 5.99 -20.80
C SER A 290 -28.79 6.24 -21.06
N SER A 291 -29.69 5.77 -20.18
CA SER A 291 -31.12 5.97 -20.26
C SER A 291 -31.58 7.34 -19.73
N GLY A 292 -30.70 8.06 -19.03
CA GLY A 292 -31.05 9.31 -18.36
C GLY A 292 -31.87 9.13 -17.07
N ALA A 293 -32.10 7.87 -16.63
CA ALA A 293 -32.88 7.55 -15.44
C ALA A 293 -32.10 7.67 -14.13
N GLY A 294 -30.77 7.86 -14.20
CA GLY A 294 -29.90 8.00 -13.03
C GLY A 294 -30.06 9.33 -12.30
N ALA A 295 -29.57 9.41 -11.06
CA ALA A 295 -29.58 10.66 -10.32
C ALA A 295 -28.52 11.64 -10.85
N LYS A 296 -28.83 12.93 -10.85
CA LYS A 296 -27.88 13.96 -11.27
C LYS A 296 -26.78 14.13 -10.25
N TYR A 297 -25.56 14.24 -10.76
CA TYR A 297 -24.42 14.66 -9.95
C TYR A 297 -24.54 16.13 -9.55
N THR A 298 -24.50 16.41 -8.26
CA THR A 298 -24.60 17.76 -7.70
C THR A 298 -23.31 18.23 -7.03
N GLY A 299 -22.29 17.41 -7.01
CA GLY A 299 -20.98 17.73 -6.44
C GLY A 299 -20.24 18.83 -7.19
N ASN A 300 -19.15 19.30 -6.62
CA ASN A 300 -18.40 20.47 -7.08
C ASN A 300 -17.06 20.14 -7.76
N LEU A 301 -16.48 18.98 -7.47
CA LEU A 301 -15.15 18.63 -7.94
C LEU A 301 -15.11 18.45 -9.47
N TYR A 302 -16.20 17.98 -10.06
CA TYR A 302 -16.31 17.77 -11.50
C TYR A 302 -17.46 18.59 -12.12
N PRO A 303 -17.36 19.93 -12.18
CA PRO A 303 -18.45 20.80 -12.63
C PRO A 303 -18.93 20.48 -14.06
N ALA A 304 -18.05 20.05 -14.95
CA ALA A 304 -18.42 19.64 -16.31
C ALA A 304 -19.32 18.39 -16.34
N ARG A 305 -19.40 17.64 -15.25
CA ARG A 305 -20.21 16.43 -15.11
C ARG A 305 -21.56 16.66 -14.45
N ARG A 306 -21.86 17.86 -13.98
CA ARG A 306 -23.15 18.20 -13.33
C ARG A 306 -24.40 17.93 -14.19
N LYS A 307 -24.25 17.95 -15.49
CA LYS A 307 -25.35 17.66 -16.42
C LYS A 307 -25.60 16.17 -16.66
N LYS A 308 -24.72 15.30 -16.18
CA LYS A 308 -24.80 13.85 -16.36
C LYS A 308 -25.59 13.21 -15.22
N SER A 309 -26.36 12.20 -15.54
CA SER A 309 -26.97 11.30 -14.57
C SER A 309 -26.09 10.09 -14.38
N TYR A 310 -25.98 9.63 -13.15
CA TYR A 310 -25.15 8.47 -12.77
C TYR A 310 -26.04 7.37 -12.22
N GLN A 311 -25.89 6.17 -12.78
CA GLN A 311 -26.63 4.99 -12.37
C GLN A 311 -26.38 4.69 -10.90
N ALA A 312 -27.45 4.36 -10.18
CA ALA A 312 -27.43 4.03 -8.77
C ALA A 312 -26.72 5.07 -7.84
N LEU A 313 -26.59 6.35 -8.26
CA LEU A 313 -25.95 7.39 -7.43
C LEU A 313 -26.66 7.54 -6.08
N LYS A 314 -28.00 7.58 -6.06
CA LYS A 314 -28.76 7.67 -4.81
C LYS A 314 -28.53 6.48 -3.89
N LYS A 315 -28.37 5.27 -4.47
CA LYS A 315 -28.03 4.08 -3.69
C LYS A 315 -26.65 4.20 -3.05
N ARG A 316 -25.64 4.73 -3.78
CA ARG A 316 -24.30 5.00 -3.25
C ARG A 316 -24.32 6.02 -2.11
N MET A 317 -25.06 7.10 -2.26
CA MET A 317 -25.21 8.14 -1.23
C MET A 317 -25.82 7.57 0.06
N ASN A 318 -26.93 6.83 -0.07
CA ASN A 318 -27.58 6.21 1.08
C ASN A 318 -26.69 5.19 1.77
N GLU A 319 -25.95 4.40 1.00
CA GLU A 319 -25.02 3.41 1.54
C GLU A 319 -23.83 4.09 2.25
N ALA A 320 -23.29 5.17 1.69
CA ALA A 320 -22.22 5.93 2.34
C ALA A 320 -22.67 6.50 3.70
N GLU A 321 -23.90 7.00 3.77
CA GLU A 321 -24.48 7.48 5.04
C GLU A 321 -24.66 6.34 6.04
N ARG A 322 -25.20 5.19 5.61
CA ARG A 322 -25.34 3.99 6.47
C ARG A 322 -23.97 3.57 7.05
N LEU A 323 -22.96 3.50 6.20
CA LEU A 323 -21.61 3.16 6.60
C LEU A 323 -21.03 4.16 7.58
N PHE A 324 -21.21 5.45 7.29
CA PHE A 324 -20.71 6.51 8.15
C PHE A 324 -21.31 6.46 9.57
N GLN A 325 -22.59 6.16 9.69
CA GLN A 325 -23.26 5.99 11.00
C GLN A 325 -22.77 4.71 11.71
N SER A 326 -22.44 3.65 10.98
CA SER A 326 -22.04 2.36 11.57
C SER A 326 -20.59 2.29 12.04
N LYS A 327 -19.70 3.17 11.54
CA LYS A 327 -18.25 3.10 11.83
C LYS A 327 -17.82 3.85 13.10
N GLY A 328 -18.71 4.32 13.92
CA GLY A 328 -18.44 4.86 15.25
C GLY A 328 -17.81 6.24 15.24
#